data_c8efff42830572e589591578e80ee5b6
#
_entry.id   c8efff42830572e589591578e80ee5b6
#
_cell.length_a   1.000
_cell.length_b   1.000
_cell.length_c   1.000
_cell.angle_alpha   90.00
_cell.angle_beta   90.00
_cell.angle_gamma   90.00
#
_symmetry.space_group_name_H-M   'P 1'
#
loop_
_entity.id
_entity.type
_entity.pdbx_description
1 polymer ?
#
loop_
_entity_poly.entity_id
_entity_poly.type
_entity_poly.pdbx_seq_one_letter_code
_entity_poly.pdbx_strand_id
1 'polypeptide(L)'
;MGHYADDREKISEIKNRGFYNGGKAMSETKGRVTIPTDLDVIPETLKMLDEWGADAIRDCDGTEFPQELKDTGAKIYATYYTTRKDNAWAKAHPEEIQQMYIMTSFHTAVEEKLEIHLMDHLYPDMLAVNTRDDIYRWWEVIDRTTGETVENKDWSYDAESGNVVIHPAKKFHEYTVSFLAYIMWDPVHMYNAVVNEWKDVEPQITFDVRQPATRAHSLERLRRYLESHEYVDVVRFTTFFHQFTLIFDEMAREKYVDWFGYSASVSPYILEQFEKEVGYKFRPEYIIDQGYMNNTYRIPSKEFKDFQAFQRREVAALAKEMVDIVHEYGREAMMFMGDHWIGMEPFMDE
;
A
#
# COMPACT_ATOMS: atom_id res chain seq x y z
N MET A 1 38.08 31.01 -4.60
CA MET A 1 37.81 31.19 -3.16
C MET A 1 37.00 32.47 -2.93
N GLY A 2 35.82 32.59 -3.51
CA GLY A 2 35.04 33.82 -3.51
C GLY A 2 33.53 33.69 -3.36
N HIS A 3 32.98 32.49 -3.24
CA HIS A 3 31.52 32.30 -3.17
C HIS A 3 30.98 31.83 -1.81
N TYR A 4 31.83 31.48 -0.85
CA TYR A 4 31.38 30.99 0.47
C TYR A 4 31.20 32.09 1.54
N ALA A 5 31.62 33.31 1.27
CA ALA A 5 31.46 34.42 2.24
C ALA A 5 30.09 35.10 2.11
N ASP A 6 29.50 35.13 0.92
CA ASP A 6 28.21 35.80 0.62
C ASP A 6 27.00 35.05 1.21
N ASP A 7 27.11 33.72 1.34
CA ASP A 7 26.04 32.91 1.93
C ASP A 7 25.93 33.05 3.45
N ARG A 8 27.03 33.34 4.14
CA ARG A 8 27.01 33.57 5.60
C ARG A 8 26.34 34.89 5.99
N GLU A 9 26.47 35.92 5.18
CA GLU A 9 25.76 37.18 5.41
C GLU A 9 24.26 37.04 5.16
N LYS A 10 23.85 36.33 4.14
CA LYS A 10 22.41 36.04 3.88
C LYS A 10 21.79 35.20 5.00
N ILE A 11 22.52 34.22 5.53
CA ILE A 11 22.06 33.39 6.65
C ILE A 11 21.97 34.24 7.93
N SER A 12 22.89 35.18 8.12
CA SER A 12 22.86 36.14 9.25
C SER A 12 21.68 37.12 9.13
N GLU A 13 21.34 37.58 7.95
CA GLU A 13 20.15 38.44 7.71
C GLU A 13 18.83 37.70 7.92
N ILE A 14 18.77 36.38 7.63
CA ILE A 14 17.59 35.54 7.90
C ILE A 14 17.45 35.39 9.43
N LYS A 15 18.55 35.19 10.18
CA LYS A 15 18.55 35.13 11.66
C LYS A 15 18.06 36.43 12.30
N ASN A 16 18.35 37.57 11.67
CA ASN A 16 17.96 38.89 12.21
C ASN A 16 16.52 39.34 11.86
N ARG A 17 15.77 38.56 11.07
CA ARG A 17 14.37 38.85 10.72
C ARG A 17 13.35 38.31 11.73
N GLY A 18 13.72 38.03 12.95
CA GLY A 18 12.79 37.82 14.06
C GLY A 18 12.13 36.45 14.11
N PHE A 19 12.76 35.42 13.54
CA PHE A 19 12.25 34.05 13.61
C PHE A 19 12.50 33.32 14.92
N TYR A 20 13.31 33.92 15.82
CA TYR A 20 13.59 33.37 17.14
C TYR A 20 13.39 34.43 18.23
N ASN A 21 12.25 34.37 18.87
CA ASN A 21 12.06 35.05 20.16
C ASN A 21 11.79 33.99 21.23
N GLY A 22 12.86 33.59 21.93
CA GLY A 22 12.77 32.90 23.20
C GLY A 22 12.04 31.55 23.19
N GLY A 23 12.40 30.59 22.32
CA GLY A 23 12.03 29.19 22.50
C GLY A 23 10.57 28.82 22.18
N LYS A 24 9.83 29.67 21.48
CA LYS A 24 8.52 29.31 20.90
C LYS A 24 8.62 29.37 19.39
N ALA A 25 8.45 28.22 18.73
CA ALA A 25 8.22 28.18 17.30
C ALA A 25 7.02 29.06 16.94
N MET A 26 7.20 30.01 16.02
CA MET A 26 6.11 30.87 15.58
C MET A 26 5.19 30.08 14.65
N SER A 27 3.92 29.94 15.02
CA SER A 27 2.89 29.17 14.35
C SER A 27 2.41 29.68 12.98
N GLU A 28 3.04 30.74 12.45
CA GLU A 28 2.57 31.42 11.24
C GLU A 28 3.57 31.46 10.08
N THR A 29 4.51 30.55 10.02
CA THR A 29 5.41 30.48 8.87
C THR A 29 4.68 29.90 7.65
N LYS A 30 4.72 30.60 6.52
CA LYS A 30 4.14 30.18 5.23
C LYS A 30 4.88 29.00 4.58
N GLY A 31 5.68 28.29 5.28
CA GLY A 31 6.42 27.12 4.88
C GLY A 31 7.13 26.56 6.09
N ARG A 32 7.15 25.24 6.17
CA ARG A 32 7.85 24.53 7.25
C ARG A 32 9.05 23.81 6.68
N VAL A 33 10.17 23.95 7.34
CA VAL A 33 11.32 23.09 7.11
C VAL A 33 11.16 21.88 8.02
N THR A 34 10.88 20.72 7.43
CA THR A 34 10.67 19.46 8.15
C THR A 34 11.90 18.58 8.00
N ILE A 35 12.48 18.17 9.11
CA ILE A 35 13.65 17.28 9.14
C ILE A 35 13.18 15.85 9.40
N PRO A 36 13.53 14.89 8.54
CA PRO A 36 13.34 13.46 8.84
C PRO A 36 14.29 13.05 9.95
N THR A 37 13.83 12.18 10.85
CA THR A 37 14.64 11.64 11.93
C THR A 37 14.37 10.18 12.16
N ASP A 38 15.38 9.49 12.69
CA ASP A 38 15.30 8.15 13.22
C ASP A 38 16.10 8.07 14.51
N LEU A 39 15.94 6.98 15.29
CA LEU A 39 16.60 6.82 16.59
C LEU A 39 18.14 6.89 16.50
N ASP A 40 18.71 6.47 15.40
CA ASP A 40 20.16 6.44 15.18
C ASP A 40 20.78 7.81 14.85
N VAL A 41 19.96 8.83 14.55
CA VAL A 41 20.42 10.14 14.06
C VAL A 41 19.88 11.32 14.87
N ILE A 42 19.50 11.10 16.12
CA ILE A 42 18.92 12.14 16.97
C ILE A 42 19.89 13.34 17.18
N PRO A 43 21.18 13.13 17.45
CA PRO A 43 22.10 14.26 17.59
C PRO A 43 22.22 15.13 16.34
N GLU A 44 22.22 14.50 15.17
CA GLU A 44 22.25 15.18 13.87
C GLU A 44 20.93 15.93 13.64
N THR A 45 19.81 15.33 13.99
CA THR A 45 18.48 15.97 13.90
C THR A 45 18.43 17.24 14.76
N LEU A 46 18.86 17.18 16.01
CA LEU A 46 18.88 18.34 16.90
C LEU A 46 19.81 19.45 16.38
N LYS A 47 20.97 19.06 15.85
CA LYS A 47 21.90 20.00 15.22
C LYS A 47 21.29 20.67 13.99
N MET A 48 20.62 19.89 13.11
CA MET A 48 19.98 20.42 11.90
C MET A 48 18.80 21.35 12.26
N LEU A 49 18.04 21.05 13.30
CA LEU A 49 16.98 21.94 13.79
C LEU A 49 17.51 23.32 14.10
N ASP A 50 18.64 23.39 14.80
CA ASP A 50 19.28 24.67 15.17
C ASP A 50 19.93 25.36 13.97
N GLU A 51 20.76 24.63 13.21
CA GLU A 51 21.53 25.21 12.11
C GLU A 51 20.68 25.68 10.93
N TRP A 52 19.61 24.96 10.63
CA TRP A 52 18.72 25.26 9.48
C TRP A 52 17.50 26.09 9.87
N GLY A 53 17.29 26.29 11.18
CA GLY A 53 16.08 26.93 11.67
C GLY A 53 14.83 26.18 11.31
N ALA A 54 14.91 24.84 11.33
CA ALA A 54 13.77 23.99 11.03
C ALA A 54 12.74 24.04 12.17
N ASP A 55 11.48 24.00 11.81
CA ASP A 55 10.36 24.17 12.74
C ASP A 55 9.51 22.89 12.87
N ALA A 56 9.90 21.81 12.20
CA ALA A 56 9.19 20.54 12.24
C ALA A 56 10.14 19.34 12.15
N ILE A 57 9.71 18.24 12.75
CA ILE A 57 10.38 16.94 12.71
C ILE A 57 9.37 15.91 12.22
N ARG A 58 9.79 14.99 11.37
CA ARG A 58 9.01 13.82 11.00
C ARG A 58 9.75 12.54 11.33
N ASP A 59 9.03 11.53 11.74
CA ASP A 59 9.57 10.18 11.88
C ASP A 59 9.88 9.54 10.53
N CYS A 60 10.72 8.51 10.59
CA CYS A 60 10.89 7.53 9.53
C CYS A 60 10.15 6.25 9.93
N ASP A 61 9.27 5.76 9.05
CA ASP A 61 8.55 4.48 9.19
C ASP A 61 7.79 4.23 10.52
N GLY A 62 7.33 5.30 11.18
CA GLY A 62 6.54 5.22 12.41
C GLY A 62 7.39 4.89 13.64
N THR A 63 8.64 5.34 13.67
CA THR A 63 9.50 5.29 14.84
C THR A 63 8.92 6.18 15.95
N GLU A 64 8.90 5.69 17.19
CA GLU A 64 8.46 6.49 18.31
C GLU A 64 9.49 7.58 18.67
N PHE A 65 9.02 8.81 18.86
CA PHE A 65 9.90 9.93 19.21
C PHE A 65 10.38 9.81 20.67
N PRO A 66 11.69 9.90 20.92
CA PRO A 66 12.23 10.02 22.26
C PRO A 66 11.91 11.38 22.87
N GLN A 67 12.01 11.49 24.20
CA GLN A 67 11.61 12.68 24.94
C GLN A 67 12.40 13.93 24.50
N GLU A 68 13.68 13.78 24.23
CA GLU A 68 14.55 14.89 23.81
C GLU A 68 14.11 15.55 22.48
N LEU A 69 13.48 14.82 21.58
CA LEU A 69 12.87 15.39 20.37
C LEU A 69 11.53 16.06 20.68
N LYS A 70 10.73 15.48 21.58
CA LYS A 70 9.47 16.07 22.03
C LYS A 70 9.67 17.41 22.74
N ASP A 71 10.78 17.57 23.45
CA ASP A 71 11.13 18.77 24.21
C ASP A 71 11.67 19.92 23.34
N THR A 72 11.93 19.71 22.05
CA THR A 72 12.45 20.76 21.14
C THR A 72 11.45 21.88 20.87
N GLY A 73 10.15 21.61 21.03
CA GLY A 73 9.07 22.51 20.63
C GLY A 73 8.85 22.58 19.10
N ALA A 74 9.58 21.79 18.33
CA ALA A 74 9.30 21.62 16.89
C ALA A 74 7.99 20.86 16.68
N LYS A 75 7.30 21.17 15.59
CA LYS A 75 6.06 20.49 15.25
C LYS A 75 6.34 19.04 14.85
N ILE A 76 5.61 18.09 15.44
CA ILE A 76 5.86 16.67 15.25
C ILE A 76 4.89 16.08 14.26
N TYR A 77 5.44 15.53 13.17
CA TYR A 77 4.77 14.76 12.14
C TYR A 77 5.02 13.28 12.38
N ALA A 78 4.01 12.54 12.79
CA ALA A 78 4.15 11.11 13.05
C ALA A 78 3.42 10.27 12.00
N THR A 79 4.09 9.23 11.54
CA THR A 79 3.56 8.29 10.56
C THR A 79 2.53 7.37 11.20
N TYR A 80 1.37 7.25 10.57
CA TYR A 80 0.33 6.32 10.93
C TYR A 80 0.03 5.35 9.77
N TYR A 81 0.06 4.07 10.06
CA TYR A 81 -0.24 3.02 9.08
C TYR A 81 -1.67 2.51 9.23
N THR A 82 -2.45 2.67 8.17
CA THR A 82 -3.88 2.34 8.15
C THR A 82 -4.12 0.85 8.07
N THR A 83 -3.34 0.14 7.27
CA THR A 83 -3.60 -1.25 6.84
C THR A 83 -2.67 -2.28 7.45
N ARG A 84 -1.77 -1.91 8.33
CA ARG A 84 -0.78 -2.80 8.94
C ARG A 84 -0.41 -2.38 10.36
N LYS A 85 0.58 -3.03 10.98
CA LYS A 85 1.02 -2.86 12.38
C LYS A 85 -0.02 -3.32 13.40
N ASP A 86 -0.83 -4.32 13.04
CA ASP A 86 -1.75 -5.01 13.95
C ASP A 86 -1.91 -6.48 13.51
N ASN A 87 -0.83 -7.25 13.61
CA ASN A 87 -0.85 -8.66 13.26
C ASN A 87 -1.83 -9.48 14.11
N ALA A 88 -2.11 -9.02 15.33
CA ALA A 88 -3.07 -9.70 16.21
C ALA A 88 -4.49 -9.64 15.62
N TRP A 89 -4.89 -8.46 15.14
CA TRP A 89 -6.17 -8.29 14.44
C TRP A 89 -6.23 -9.16 13.18
N ALA A 90 -5.22 -9.06 12.32
CA ALA A 90 -5.16 -9.79 11.05
C ALA A 90 -5.24 -11.31 11.27
N LYS A 91 -4.52 -11.85 12.24
CA LYS A 91 -4.55 -13.28 12.59
C LYS A 91 -5.91 -13.72 13.18
N ALA A 92 -6.62 -12.83 13.85
CA ALA A 92 -7.96 -13.11 14.41
C ALA A 92 -9.07 -13.00 13.35
N HIS A 93 -8.84 -12.28 12.25
CA HIS A 93 -9.80 -12.02 11.16
C HIS A 93 -9.20 -12.37 9.81
N PRO A 94 -8.82 -13.64 9.58
CA PRO A 94 -8.11 -14.03 8.36
C PRO A 94 -8.93 -13.85 7.08
N GLU A 95 -10.27 -13.76 7.18
CA GLU A 95 -11.18 -13.42 6.08
C GLU A 95 -11.10 -11.95 5.67
N GLU A 96 -10.61 -11.08 6.54
CA GLU A 96 -10.45 -9.65 6.30
C GLU A 96 -8.99 -9.25 6.00
N ILE A 97 -8.08 -10.20 5.87
CA ILE A 97 -6.74 -9.95 5.34
C ILE A 97 -6.87 -9.42 3.90
N GLN A 98 -6.08 -8.42 3.58
CA GLN A 98 -6.06 -7.85 2.25
C GLN A 98 -5.63 -8.89 1.22
N GLN A 99 -6.24 -8.85 0.04
CA GLN A 99 -5.98 -9.77 -1.04
C GLN A 99 -5.59 -9.03 -2.32
N MET A 100 -4.98 -9.76 -3.23
CA MET A 100 -4.72 -9.28 -4.58
C MET A 100 -4.95 -10.39 -5.60
N TYR A 101 -5.19 -10.01 -6.85
CA TYR A 101 -5.09 -10.93 -7.96
C TYR A 101 -3.62 -11.15 -8.33
N ILE A 102 -3.26 -12.41 -8.42
CA ILE A 102 -1.99 -12.87 -8.98
C ILE A 102 -2.31 -13.60 -10.26
N MET A 103 -1.52 -13.37 -11.29
CA MET A 103 -1.55 -14.14 -12.53
C MET A 103 -0.28 -14.98 -12.63
N THR A 104 -0.43 -16.25 -12.96
CA THR A 104 0.71 -17.12 -13.26
C THR A 104 1.47 -16.62 -14.49
N SER A 105 2.70 -17.09 -14.69
CA SER A 105 3.39 -16.97 -15.96
C SER A 105 2.60 -17.68 -17.07
N PHE A 106 2.95 -17.42 -18.33
CA PHE A 106 2.38 -18.12 -19.47
C PHE A 106 2.91 -19.54 -19.53
N HIS A 107 2.03 -20.52 -19.64
CA HIS A 107 2.35 -21.95 -19.70
C HIS A 107 1.86 -22.56 -20.99
N THR A 108 2.77 -23.10 -21.81
CA THR A 108 2.42 -23.75 -23.07
C THR A 108 2.01 -25.20 -22.83
N ALA A 109 0.82 -25.58 -23.27
CA ALA A 109 0.39 -26.96 -23.22
C ALA A 109 1.08 -27.80 -24.31
N VAL A 110 1.83 -28.80 -23.91
CA VAL A 110 2.46 -29.77 -24.83
C VAL A 110 1.64 -31.05 -24.98
N GLU A 111 0.71 -31.28 -24.06
CA GLU A 111 -0.25 -32.38 -24.03
C GLU A 111 -1.67 -31.87 -23.76
N GLU A 112 -2.65 -32.79 -23.74
CA GLU A 112 -4.05 -32.43 -23.42
C GLU A 112 -4.29 -32.18 -21.92
N LYS A 113 -3.30 -32.52 -21.07
CA LYS A 113 -3.31 -32.19 -19.65
C LYS A 113 -2.18 -31.20 -19.38
N LEU A 114 -2.54 -30.04 -18.80
CA LEU A 114 -1.60 -29.04 -18.36
C LEU A 114 -1.75 -28.83 -16.84
N GLU A 115 -0.66 -28.87 -16.13
CA GLU A 115 -0.58 -28.57 -14.69
C GLU A 115 0.20 -27.27 -14.49
N ILE A 116 -0.37 -26.33 -13.73
CA ILE A 116 0.22 -25.02 -13.44
C ILE A 116 0.26 -24.85 -11.93
N HIS A 117 1.45 -24.79 -11.35
CA HIS A 117 1.60 -24.50 -9.93
C HIS A 117 1.43 -22.99 -9.68
N LEU A 118 0.49 -22.62 -8.79
CA LEU A 118 0.09 -21.22 -8.62
C LEU A 118 1.19 -20.34 -8.03
N MET A 119 2.02 -20.89 -7.15
CA MET A 119 3.04 -20.14 -6.41
C MET A 119 4.43 -20.21 -7.05
N ASP A 120 4.56 -20.78 -8.25
CA ASP A 120 5.83 -20.83 -8.95
C ASP A 120 6.42 -19.44 -9.17
N HIS A 121 7.70 -19.31 -8.85
CA HIS A 121 8.44 -18.05 -8.96
C HIS A 121 7.91 -16.90 -8.11
N LEU A 122 7.21 -17.20 -7.01
CA LEU A 122 6.77 -16.23 -6.01
C LEU A 122 7.45 -16.47 -4.68
N TYR A 123 7.67 -15.43 -3.91
CA TYR A 123 8.21 -15.54 -2.56
C TYR A 123 7.20 -16.25 -1.65
N PRO A 124 7.55 -17.37 -1.02
CA PRO A 124 6.57 -18.28 -0.40
C PRO A 124 5.82 -17.68 0.79
N ASP A 125 6.50 -16.83 1.58
CA ASP A 125 5.92 -16.26 2.81
C ASP A 125 5.14 -14.95 2.58
N MET A 126 5.19 -14.41 1.36
CA MET A 126 4.54 -13.15 1.04
C MET A 126 3.03 -13.31 0.84
N LEU A 127 2.63 -14.40 0.22
CA LEU A 127 1.27 -14.64 -0.24
C LEU A 127 0.75 -15.99 0.23
N ALA A 128 -0.56 -16.10 0.42
CA ALA A 128 -1.25 -17.37 0.62
C ALA A 128 -2.46 -17.46 -0.34
N VAL A 129 -2.56 -18.55 -1.09
CA VAL A 129 -3.66 -18.76 -2.02
C VAL A 129 -5.00 -18.74 -1.29
N ASN A 130 -5.96 -17.96 -1.75
CA ASN A 130 -7.30 -17.95 -1.18
C ASN A 130 -8.13 -19.11 -1.72
N THR A 131 -8.30 -20.14 -0.91
CA THR A 131 -9.17 -21.29 -1.17
C THR A 131 -10.41 -21.33 -0.25
N ARG A 132 -10.65 -20.28 0.54
CA ARG A 132 -11.80 -20.17 1.43
C ARG A 132 -13.06 -19.77 0.66
N ASP A 133 -12.89 -18.90 -0.33
CA ASP A 133 -13.96 -18.43 -1.19
C ASP A 133 -14.13 -19.33 -2.40
N ASP A 134 -15.24 -19.18 -3.12
CA ASP A 134 -15.53 -19.96 -4.31
C ASP A 134 -14.52 -19.65 -5.43
N ILE A 135 -13.58 -20.56 -5.64
CA ILE A 135 -12.53 -20.41 -6.65
C ILE A 135 -13.11 -20.33 -8.07
N TYR A 136 -14.20 -21.04 -8.35
CA TYR A 136 -14.84 -21.03 -9.68
C TYR A 136 -15.60 -19.73 -9.96
N ARG A 137 -15.85 -18.95 -8.94
CA ARG A 137 -16.40 -17.59 -9.09
C ARG A 137 -15.32 -16.53 -9.25
N TRP A 138 -14.23 -16.67 -8.51
CA TRP A 138 -13.26 -15.59 -8.36
C TRP A 138 -11.97 -15.80 -9.13
N TRP A 139 -11.64 -17.03 -9.53
CA TRP A 139 -10.47 -17.29 -10.36
C TRP A 139 -10.86 -17.39 -11.82
N GLU A 140 -9.91 -17.18 -12.71
CA GLU A 140 -10.12 -17.28 -14.14
C GLU A 140 -8.92 -17.94 -14.81
N VAL A 141 -9.20 -18.96 -15.60
CA VAL A 141 -8.22 -19.62 -16.46
C VAL A 141 -8.46 -19.14 -17.89
N ILE A 142 -7.41 -18.62 -18.53
CA ILE A 142 -7.50 -18.07 -19.88
C ILE A 142 -6.55 -18.81 -20.82
N ASP A 143 -7.08 -19.23 -21.97
CA ASP A 143 -6.32 -19.59 -23.14
C ASP A 143 -5.82 -18.30 -23.82
N ARG A 144 -4.57 -17.93 -23.56
CA ARG A 144 -3.97 -16.68 -24.06
C ARG A 144 -3.73 -16.66 -25.55
N THR A 145 -3.72 -17.85 -26.20
CA THR A 145 -3.61 -17.95 -27.66
C THR A 145 -4.89 -17.49 -28.35
N THR A 146 -6.04 -17.75 -27.74
CA THR A 146 -7.35 -17.38 -28.30
C THR A 146 -7.97 -16.16 -27.59
N GLY A 147 -7.58 -15.88 -26.35
CA GLY A 147 -8.21 -14.90 -25.46
C GLY A 147 -9.50 -15.41 -24.80
N GLU A 148 -9.82 -16.69 -24.96
CA GLU A 148 -11.04 -17.31 -24.41
C GLU A 148 -10.82 -17.78 -22.98
N THR A 149 -11.84 -17.61 -22.13
CA THR A 149 -11.88 -18.20 -20.79
C THR A 149 -12.10 -19.71 -20.90
N VAL A 150 -11.33 -20.50 -20.16
CA VAL A 150 -11.54 -21.95 -20.02
C VAL A 150 -12.76 -22.17 -19.12
N GLU A 151 -13.70 -23.02 -19.56
CA GLU A 151 -14.89 -23.30 -18.76
C GLU A 151 -14.54 -23.99 -17.43
N ASN A 152 -15.26 -23.67 -16.35
CA ASN A 152 -15.00 -24.22 -15.00
C ASN A 152 -15.01 -25.75 -14.92
N LYS A 153 -15.67 -26.43 -15.84
CA LYS A 153 -15.67 -27.91 -15.91
C LYS A 153 -14.37 -28.50 -16.49
N ASP A 154 -13.58 -27.68 -17.20
CA ASP A 154 -12.38 -28.09 -17.92
C ASP A 154 -11.08 -27.77 -17.15
N TRP A 155 -11.21 -27.29 -15.90
CA TRP A 155 -10.09 -27.12 -14.99
C TRP A 155 -10.48 -27.44 -13.54
N SER A 156 -9.51 -27.74 -12.72
CA SER A 156 -9.68 -27.96 -11.28
C SER A 156 -8.45 -27.49 -10.52
N TYR A 157 -8.60 -27.23 -9.23
CA TYR A 157 -7.49 -26.92 -8.33
C TYR A 157 -7.26 -28.11 -7.39
N ASP A 158 -6.01 -28.55 -7.32
CA ASP A 158 -5.55 -29.55 -6.37
C ASP A 158 -4.84 -28.83 -5.21
N ALA A 159 -5.46 -28.80 -4.04
CA ALA A 159 -4.93 -28.13 -2.86
C ALA A 159 -3.71 -28.85 -2.26
N GLU A 160 -3.49 -30.12 -2.53
CA GLU A 160 -2.33 -30.86 -2.02
C GLU A 160 -1.06 -30.51 -2.79
N SER A 161 -1.16 -30.42 -4.11
CA SER A 161 -0.02 -30.03 -4.96
C SER A 161 0.09 -28.53 -5.20
N GLY A 162 -0.97 -27.73 -4.96
CA GLY A 162 -1.03 -26.33 -5.31
C GLY A 162 -1.20 -26.07 -6.80
N ASN A 163 -1.58 -27.06 -7.57
CA ASN A 163 -1.70 -26.99 -9.02
C ASN A 163 -3.13 -26.72 -9.48
N VAL A 164 -3.25 -25.87 -10.50
CA VAL A 164 -4.41 -25.85 -11.37
C VAL A 164 -4.17 -26.85 -12.51
N VAL A 165 -5.11 -27.76 -12.69
CA VAL A 165 -5.06 -28.77 -13.74
C VAL A 165 -6.09 -28.41 -14.81
N ILE A 166 -5.63 -28.21 -16.04
CA ILE A 166 -6.48 -27.92 -17.21
C ILE A 166 -6.58 -29.18 -18.07
N HIS A 167 -7.81 -29.65 -18.33
CA HIS A 167 -8.05 -30.81 -19.17
C HIS A 167 -9.47 -30.77 -19.75
N PRO A 168 -9.64 -30.79 -21.10
CA PRO A 168 -8.59 -30.89 -22.12
C PRO A 168 -7.93 -29.53 -22.42
N ALA A 169 -6.62 -29.48 -22.36
CA ALA A 169 -5.85 -28.36 -22.85
C ALA A 169 -5.55 -28.51 -24.35
N LYS A 170 -5.59 -27.42 -25.11
CA LYS A 170 -5.23 -27.42 -26.53
C LYS A 170 -3.73 -27.37 -26.70
N LYS A 171 -3.15 -28.35 -27.41
CA LYS A 171 -1.69 -28.41 -27.63
C LYS A 171 -1.18 -27.15 -28.30
N PHE A 172 -0.03 -26.68 -27.81
CA PHE A 172 0.68 -25.48 -28.24
C PHE A 172 -0.07 -24.16 -27.99
N HIS A 173 -1.18 -24.20 -27.25
CA HIS A 173 -1.77 -22.99 -26.69
C HIS A 173 -1.09 -22.61 -25.39
N GLU A 174 -1.09 -21.33 -25.09
CA GLU A 174 -0.59 -20.75 -23.84
C GLU A 174 -1.74 -20.44 -22.88
N TYR A 175 -1.54 -20.76 -21.61
CA TYR A 175 -2.55 -20.58 -20.57
C TYR A 175 -2.00 -19.78 -19.41
N THR A 176 -2.87 -19.03 -18.75
CA THR A 176 -2.61 -18.39 -17.46
C THR A 176 -3.76 -18.65 -16.50
N VAL A 177 -3.44 -18.60 -15.22
CA VAL A 177 -4.43 -18.62 -14.14
C VAL A 177 -4.33 -17.31 -13.38
N SER A 178 -5.45 -16.60 -13.26
CA SER A 178 -5.60 -15.46 -12.37
C SER A 178 -6.35 -15.90 -11.12
N PHE A 179 -5.75 -15.75 -9.95
CA PHE A 179 -6.27 -16.25 -8.70
C PHE A 179 -6.13 -15.21 -7.57
N LEU A 180 -6.94 -15.35 -6.52
CA LEU A 180 -6.86 -14.52 -5.34
C LEU A 180 -5.83 -15.06 -4.35
N ALA A 181 -5.02 -14.18 -3.80
CA ALA A 181 -4.08 -14.51 -2.75
C ALA A 181 -4.17 -13.48 -1.60
N TYR A 182 -4.12 -13.96 -0.37
CA TYR A 182 -3.96 -13.14 0.83
C TYR A 182 -2.55 -12.58 0.90
N ILE A 183 -2.41 -11.31 1.29
CA ILE A 183 -1.12 -10.64 1.48
C ILE A 183 -0.67 -10.89 2.92
N MET A 184 0.21 -11.87 3.09
CA MET A 184 0.73 -12.30 4.39
C MET A 184 1.93 -11.48 4.85
N TRP A 185 2.59 -10.80 3.93
CA TRP A 185 3.60 -9.80 4.23
C TRP A 185 3.33 -8.55 3.40
N ASP A 186 3.08 -7.41 4.06
CA ASP A 186 2.88 -6.13 3.39
C ASP A 186 4.02 -5.86 2.41
N PRO A 187 3.72 -5.61 1.13
CA PRO A 187 4.75 -5.46 0.11
C PRO A 187 5.72 -4.32 0.37
N VAL A 188 5.25 -3.21 0.92
CA VAL A 188 6.09 -2.04 1.24
C VAL A 188 7.00 -2.35 2.44
N HIS A 189 6.45 -3.02 3.45
CA HIS A 189 7.25 -3.45 4.60
C HIS A 189 8.30 -4.50 4.18
N MET A 190 7.91 -5.46 3.34
CA MET A 190 8.83 -6.45 2.79
C MET A 190 9.94 -5.78 1.96
N TYR A 191 9.58 -4.85 1.05
CA TYR A 191 10.54 -4.09 0.26
C TYR A 191 11.56 -3.39 1.16
N ASN A 192 11.10 -2.62 2.15
CA ASN A 192 11.97 -1.93 3.07
C ASN A 192 12.87 -2.90 3.86
N ALA A 193 12.31 -4.01 4.34
CA ALA A 193 13.09 -5.01 5.07
C ALA A 193 14.18 -5.65 4.20
N VAL A 194 13.87 -5.97 2.94
CA VAL A 194 14.82 -6.55 1.98
C VAL A 194 15.91 -5.55 1.58
N VAL A 195 15.51 -4.32 1.23
CA VAL A 195 16.45 -3.26 0.76
C VAL A 195 17.38 -2.80 1.89
N ASN A 196 16.85 -2.68 3.12
CA ASN A 196 17.63 -2.26 4.27
C ASN A 196 18.29 -3.44 5.03
N GLU A 197 18.16 -4.65 4.50
CA GLU A 197 18.73 -5.88 5.09
C GLU A 197 18.35 -6.07 6.57
N TRP A 198 17.12 -5.70 6.95
CA TRP A 198 16.63 -5.86 8.32
C TRP A 198 16.59 -7.34 8.70
N LYS A 199 17.13 -7.64 9.86
CA LYS A 199 17.16 -9.01 10.40
C LYS A 199 16.05 -9.18 11.43
N ASP A 200 15.54 -10.41 11.53
CA ASP A 200 14.59 -10.82 12.56
C ASP A 200 13.31 -9.96 12.59
N VAL A 201 12.86 -9.49 11.43
CA VAL A 201 11.65 -8.69 11.27
C VAL A 201 10.44 -9.60 11.14
N GLU A 202 9.44 -9.44 12.00
CA GLU A 202 8.16 -10.12 11.83
C GLU A 202 7.43 -9.54 10.61
N PRO A 203 7.03 -10.37 9.62
CA PRO A 203 6.19 -9.93 8.51
C PRO A 203 4.93 -9.23 9.02
N GLN A 204 4.67 -8.02 8.53
CA GLN A 204 3.43 -7.30 8.83
C GLN A 204 2.33 -7.75 7.88
N ILE A 205 1.29 -8.36 8.42
CA ILE A 205 0.13 -8.80 7.67
C ILE A 205 -0.76 -7.59 7.40
N THR A 206 -1.20 -7.45 6.16
CA THR A 206 -2.14 -6.39 5.78
C THR A 206 -3.58 -6.80 6.02
N PHE A 207 -4.43 -5.84 6.36
CA PHE A 207 -5.87 -6.05 6.51
C PHE A 207 -6.64 -5.05 5.64
N ASP A 208 -7.79 -5.50 5.13
CA ASP A 208 -8.59 -4.72 4.18
C ASP A 208 -9.57 -3.80 4.92
N VAL A 209 -9.15 -2.55 5.10
CA VAL A 209 -9.94 -1.50 5.76
C VAL A 209 -11.23 -1.11 5.03
N ARG A 210 -11.48 -1.65 3.84
CA ARG A 210 -12.76 -1.48 3.14
C ARG A 210 -13.83 -2.42 3.67
N GLN A 211 -13.44 -3.48 4.37
CA GLN A 211 -14.38 -4.41 5.01
C GLN A 211 -14.92 -3.81 6.32
N PRO A 212 -16.21 -3.97 6.62
CA PRO A 212 -16.86 -3.23 7.70
C PRO A 212 -16.24 -3.43 9.09
N ALA A 213 -15.87 -4.65 9.47
CA ALA A 213 -15.30 -4.91 10.79
C ALA A 213 -13.89 -4.32 10.92
N THR A 214 -13.04 -4.51 9.90
CA THR A 214 -11.70 -3.93 9.87
C THR A 214 -11.74 -2.41 9.74
N ARG A 215 -12.71 -1.84 9.01
CA ARG A 215 -12.91 -0.37 8.97
C ARG A 215 -13.21 0.18 10.35
N ALA A 216 -14.19 -0.40 11.05
CA ALA A 216 -14.54 0.01 12.40
C ALA A 216 -13.35 -0.11 13.38
N HIS A 217 -12.62 -1.23 13.32
CA HIS A 217 -11.40 -1.44 14.10
C HIS A 217 -10.32 -0.39 13.80
N SER A 218 -10.09 -0.08 12.54
CA SER A 218 -9.05 0.88 12.12
C SER A 218 -9.37 2.30 12.58
N LEU A 219 -10.63 2.72 12.54
CA LEU A 219 -11.07 4.02 13.06
C LEU A 219 -10.91 4.10 14.59
N GLU A 220 -11.27 3.04 15.30
CA GLU A 220 -11.08 2.97 16.75
C GLU A 220 -9.59 2.90 17.14
N ARG A 221 -8.76 2.20 16.38
CA ARG A 221 -7.32 2.15 16.55
C ARG A 221 -6.68 3.53 16.37
N LEU A 222 -7.17 4.32 15.40
CA LEU A 222 -6.72 5.70 15.22
C LEU A 222 -7.06 6.58 16.43
N ARG A 223 -8.27 6.46 17.00
CA ARG A 223 -8.64 7.20 18.23
C ARG A 223 -7.72 6.87 19.40
N ARG A 224 -7.47 5.59 19.65
CA ARG A 224 -6.54 5.14 20.70
C ARG A 224 -5.11 5.62 20.46
N TYR A 225 -4.67 5.65 19.21
CA TYR A 225 -3.36 6.21 18.84
C TYR A 225 -3.28 7.70 19.21
N LEU A 226 -4.29 8.47 18.85
CA LEU A 226 -4.33 9.91 19.14
C LEU A 226 -4.38 10.20 20.66
N GLU A 227 -5.05 9.38 21.44
CA GLU A 227 -5.10 9.46 22.90
C GLU A 227 -3.75 9.13 23.56
N SER A 228 -3.02 8.17 23.01
CA SER A 228 -1.74 7.74 23.56
C SER A 228 -0.54 8.57 23.08
N HIS A 229 -0.69 9.36 22.03
CA HIS A 229 0.37 10.13 21.39
C HIS A 229 0.03 11.64 21.39
N GLU A 230 -0.22 12.20 22.56
CA GLU A 230 -0.63 13.61 22.71
C GLU A 230 0.41 14.62 22.15
N TYR A 231 1.67 14.20 22.01
CA TYR A 231 2.75 15.00 21.47
C TYR A 231 2.73 15.14 19.93
N VAL A 232 1.91 14.37 19.22
CA VAL A 232 1.82 14.42 17.76
C VAL A 232 0.97 15.60 17.34
N ASP A 233 1.52 16.50 16.54
CA ASP A 233 0.80 17.65 15.99
C ASP A 233 0.14 17.33 14.64
N VAL A 234 0.79 16.52 13.83
CA VAL A 234 0.33 16.14 12.49
C VAL A 234 0.39 14.63 12.32
N VAL A 235 -0.74 14.03 12.07
CA VAL A 235 -0.82 12.61 11.69
C VAL A 235 -0.52 12.50 10.21
N ARG A 236 0.55 11.79 9.88
CA ARG A 236 0.97 11.56 8.51
C ARG A 236 0.54 10.15 8.07
N PHE A 237 -0.50 10.10 7.26
CA PHE A 237 -0.95 8.85 6.64
C PHE A 237 -0.04 8.51 5.46
N THR A 238 0.66 7.38 5.52
CA THR A 238 1.58 6.96 4.45
C THR A 238 0.92 6.08 3.42
N THR A 239 0.02 5.23 3.82
CA THR A 239 -0.71 4.33 2.93
C THR A 239 -2.12 4.20 3.47
N PHE A 240 -3.09 4.88 2.86
CA PHE A 240 -4.51 4.67 3.18
C PHE A 240 -4.97 3.30 2.74
N PHE A 241 -4.36 2.85 1.70
CA PHE A 241 -4.51 1.58 1.08
C PHE A 241 -3.18 1.25 0.42
N HIS A 242 -3.04 0.17 -0.32
CA HIS A 242 -1.79 -0.02 -1.07
C HIS A 242 -1.64 1.03 -2.14
N GLN A 243 -0.54 1.75 -2.13
CA GLN A 243 -0.18 2.70 -3.17
C GLN A 243 0.45 2.00 -4.37
N PHE A 244 1.03 0.82 -4.17
CA PHE A 244 1.62 0.01 -5.21
C PHE A 244 1.64 -1.46 -4.80
N THR A 245 1.55 -2.32 -5.78
CA THR A 245 1.68 -3.76 -5.64
C THR A 245 3.11 -4.16 -5.96
N LEU A 246 3.78 -4.74 -5.00
CA LEU A 246 5.10 -5.35 -5.19
C LEU A 246 4.97 -6.86 -5.12
N ILE A 247 5.51 -7.54 -6.13
CA ILE A 247 5.57 -8.99 -6.16
C ILE A 247 7.04 -9.39 -6.19
N PHE A 248 7.43 -10.23 -5.27
CA PHE A 248 8.80 -10.73 -5.14
C PHE A 248 8.91 -12.16 -5.66
N ASP A 249 10.04 -12.46 -6.28
CA ASP A 249 10.38 -13.82 -6.69
C ASP A 249 10.91 -14.65 -5.50
N GLU A 250 11.18 -15.92 -5.74
CA GLU A 250 11.68 -16.86 -4.73
C GLU A 250 13.03 -16.46 -4.09
N MET A 251 13.75 -15.53 -4.70
CA MET A 251 15.00 -14.96 -4.18
C MET A 251 14.83 -13.59 -3.54
N ALA A 252 13.59 -13.21 -3.23
CA ALA A 252 13.23 -11.90 -2.70
C ALA A 252 13.67 -10.72 -3.60
N ARG A 253 13.67 -10.91 -4.93
CA ARG A 253 13.89 -9.84 -5.91
C ARG A 253 12.53 -9.39 -6.45
N GLU A 254 12.42 -8.12 -6.76
CA GLU A 254 11.20 -7.60 -7.38
C GLU A 254 10.95 -8.28 -8.72
N LYS A 255 9.83 -9.01 -8.80
CA LYS A 255 9.36 -9.64 -10.03
C LYS A 255 8.41 -8.73 -10.79
N TYR A 256 7.61 -8.00 -10.07
CA TYR A 256 6.57 -7.14 -10.61
C TYR A 256 6.30 -5.96 -9.68
N VAL A 257 6.15 -4.78 -10.27
CA VAL A 257 5.78 -3.56 -9.56
C VAL A 257 4.62 -2.90 -10.29
N ASP A 258 3.49 -2.77 -9.60
CA ASP A 258 2.39 -1.90 -10.02
C ASP A 258 2.35 -0.67 -9.12
N TRP A 259 2.84 0.44 -9.62
CA TRP A 259 2.85 1.71 -8.91
C TRP A 259 1.46 2.29 -8.66
N PHE A 260 0.45 1.75 -9.34
CA PHE A 260 -0.94 2.16 -9.20
C PHE A 260 -1.76 1.20 -8.33
N GLY A 261 -1.13 0.49 -7.47
CA GLY A 261 -1.50 -0.61 -6.56
C GLY A 261 -2.96 -0.91 -6.26
N TYR A 262 -3.83 0.07 -6.41
CA TYR A 262 -5.28 -0.13 -6.22
C TYR A 262 -5.92 -1.03 -7.26
N SER A 263 -5.29 -1.20 -8.41
CA SER A 263 -5.83 -1.98 -9.52
C SER A 263 -5.86 -3.48 -9.25
N ALA A 264 -4.90 -3.99 -8.48
CA ALA A 264 -4.79 -5.41 -8.19
C ALA A 264 -5.26 -5.80 -6.78
N SER A 265 -5.41 -4.84 -5.88
CA SER A 265 -5.85 -5.09 -4.51
C SER A 265 -7.37 -5.23 -4.44
N VAL A 266 -7.83 -6.39 -4.03
CA VAL A 266 -9.25 -6.79 -4.05
C VAL A 266 -9.59 -7.63 -2.82
N SER A 267 -10.86 -7.94 -2.66
CA SER A 267 -11.38 -9.02 -1.82
C SER A 267 -12.74 -9.43 -2.37
N PRO A 268 -13.24 -10.64 -2.13
CA PRO A 268 -14.60 -11.03 -2.52
C PRO A 268 -15.66 -10.03 -2.06
N TYR A 269 -15.54 -9.51 -0.84
CA TYR A 269 -16.45 -8.49 -0.33
C TYR A 269 -16.47 -7.24 -1.23
N ILE A 270 -15.31 -6.67 -1.52
CA ILE A 270 -15.20 -5.46 -2.36
C ILE A 270 -15.66 -5.72 -3.79
N LEU A 271 -15.33 -6.87 -4.35
CA LEU A 271 -15.79 -7.25 -5.68
C LEU A 271 -17.31 -7.38 -5.75
N GLU A 272 -17.95 -7.91 -4.70
CA GLU A 272 -19.41 -7.96 -4.60
C GLU A 272 -20.05 -6.57 -4.46
N GLN A 273 -19.42 -5.64 -3.75
CA GLN A 273 -19.91 -4.26 -3.69
C GLN A 273 -19.79 -3.59 -5.05
N PHE A 274 -18.66 -3.78 -5.74
CA PHE A 274 -18.48 -3.29 -7.10
C PHE A 274 -19.54 -3.84 -8.06
N GLU A 275 -19.77 -5.16 -8.07
CA GLU A 275 -20.80 -5.79 -8.91
C GLU A 275 -22.20 -5.22 -8.67
N LYS A 276 -22.55 -4.95 -7.41
CA LYS A 276 -23.83 -4.34 -7.05
C LYS A 276 -23.98 -2.91 -7.59
N GLU A 277 -22.89 -2.15 -7.58
CA GLU A 277 -22.90 -0.77 -8.05
C GLU A 277 -22.98 -0.69 -9.58
N VAL A 278 -22.16 -1.47 -10.29
CA VAL A 278 -22.07 -1.36 -11.75
C VAL A 278 -23.10 -2.21 -12.51
N GLY A 279 -23.70 -3.20 -11.84
CA GLY A 279 -24.73 -4.06 -12.40
C GLY A 279 -24.21 -5.18 -13.31
N TYR A 280 -22.93 -5.47 -13.31
CA TYR A 280 -22.31 -6.59 -14.02
C TYR A 280 -21.28 -7.31 -13.17
N LYS A 281 -20.93 -8.56 -13.53
CA LYS A 281 -19.97 -9.36 -12.77
C LYS A 281 -18.55 -8.91 -13.04
N PHE A 282 -17.75 -8.91 -11.98
CA PHE A 282 -16.32 -8.69 -12.08
C PHE A 282 -15.63 -9.90 -12.74
N ARG A 283 -14.57 -9.60 -13.50
CA ARG A 283 -13.64 -10.59 -14.03
C ARG A 283 -12.21 -10.16 -13.73
N PRO A 284 -11.33 -11.10 -13.32
CA PRO A 284 -9.90 -10.81 -13.15
C PRO A 284 -9.27 -10.09 -14.34
N GLU A 285 -9.72 -10.44 -15.55
CA GLU A 285 -9.22 -9.86 -16.80
C GLU A 285 -9.44 -8.35 -16.92
N TYR A 286 -10.39 -7.77 -16.17
CA TYR A 286 -10.57 -6.32 -16.13
C TYR A 286 -9.37 -5.58 -15.53
N ILE A 287 -8.62 -6.24 -14.62
CA ILE A 287 -7.38 -5.74 -14.05
C ILE A 287 -6.17 -6.27 -14.83
N ILE A 288 -6.17 -7.56 -15.13
CA ILE A 288 -5.03 -8.26 -15.73
C ILE A 288 -4.80 -7.83 -17.19
N ASP A 289 -5.86 -7.55 -17.95
CA ASP A 289 -5.84 -7.00 -19.32
C ASP A 289 -4.81 -7.69 -20.23
N GLN A 290 -5.11 -8.87 -20.66
CA GLN A 290 -4.25 -9.67 -21.55
C GLN A 290 -2.85 -9.97 -20.95
N GLY A 291 -2.75 -10.01 -19.64
CA GLY A 291 -1.50 -10.29 -18.94
C GLY A 291 -0.62 -9.07 -18.68
N TYR A 292 -1.12 -7.86 -18.90
CA TYR A 292 -0.35 -6.61 -18.69
C TYR A 292 -0.69 -5.88 -17.41
N MET A 293 -1.55 -6.42 -16.56
CA MET A 293 -1.99 -5.82 -15.30
C MET A 293 -2.58 -4.41 -15.47
N ASN A 294 -3.14 -4.13 -16.63
CA ASN A 294 -3.87 -2.92 -17.03
C ASN A 294 -3.24 -1.61 -16.49
N ASN A 295 -1.98 -1.40 -16.79
CA ASN A 295 -1.24 -0.26 -16.31
C ASN A 295 -1.40 0.98 -17.23
N THR A 296 -0.73 2.08 -16.86
CA THR A 296 -0.76 3.37 -17.59
C THR A 296 -0.27 3.34 -19.03
N TYR A 297 0.39 2.28 -19.45
CA TYR A 297 0.90 2.17 -20.81
C TYR A 297 -0.13 1.62 -21.80
N ARG A 298 -1.30 1.22 -21.30
CA ARG A 298 -2.39 0.69 -22.12
C ARG A 298 -3.62 1.60 -22.03
N ILE A 299 -4.42 1.59 -23.08
CA ILE A 299 -5.71 2.29 -23.07
C ILE A 299 -6.65 1.50 -22.12
N PRO A 300 -7.05 2.08 -20.99
CA PRO A 300 -7.84 1.37 -20.01
C PRO A 300 -9.23 1.02 -20.55
N SER A 301 -9.69 -0.20 -20.30
CA SER A 301 -11.05 -0.63 -20.61
C SER A 301 -12.09 0.16 -19.80
N LYS A 302 -13.37 0.08 -20.22
CA LYS A 302 -14.47 0.68 -19.46
C LYS A 302 -14.56 0.05 -18.07
N GLU A 303 -14.47 -1.28 -18.00
CA GLU A 303 -14.58 -2.07 -16.77
C GLU A 303 -13.46 -1.71 -15.78
N PHE A 304 -12.23 -1.53 -16.27
CA PHE A 304 -11.11 -1.06 -15.45
C PHE A 304 -11.36 0.37 -14.93
N LYS A 305 -11.86 1.28 -15.76
CA LYS A 305 -12.20 2.65 -15.34
C LYS A 305 -13.30 2.66 -14.28
N ASP A 306 -14.33 1.83 -14.46
CA ASP A 306 -15.41 1.71 -13.48
C ASP A 306 -14.87 1.18 -12.14
N PHE A 307 -13.99 0.17 -12.18
CA PHE A 307 -13.34 -0.37 -11.00
C PHE A 307 -12.43 0.66 -10.30
N GLN A 308 -11.64 1.39 -11.05
CA GLN A 308 -10.81 2.49 -10.53
C GLN A 308 -11.66 3.58 -9.86
N ALA A 309 -12.75 3.99 -10.50
CA ALA A 309 -13.66 4.99 -9.94
C ALA A 309 -14.33 4.50 -8.65
N PHE A 310 -14.73 3.24 -8.59
CA PHE A 310 -15.24 2.61 -7.37
C PHE A 310 -14.20 2.61 -6.25
N GLN A 311 -12.97 2.15 -6.53
CA GLN A 311 -11.88 2.12 -5.56
C GLN A 311 -11.55 3.51 -5.00
N ARG A 312 -11.54 4.52 -5.85
CA ARG A 312 -11.28 5.91 -5.43
C ARG A 312 -12.31 6.39 -4.43
N ARG A 313 -13.59 6.15 -4.68
CA ARG A 313 -14.66 6.56 -3.74
C ARG A 313 -14.54 5.86 -2.39
N GLU A 314 -14.27 4.56 -2.40
CA GLU A 314 -14.12 3.79 -1.15
C GLU A 314 -12.94 4.29 -0.31
N VAL A 315 -11.81 4.55 -0.96
CA VAL A 315 -10.61 5.04 -0.26
C VAL A 315 -10.79 6.49 0.19
N ALA A 316 -11.38 7.36 -0.64
CA ALA A 316 -11.66 8.75 -0.27
C ALA A 316 -12.64 8.84 0.91
N ALA A 317 -13.67 8.01 0.93
CA ALA A 317 -14.62 7.97 2.05
C ALA A 317 -13.94 7.56 3.37
N LEU A 318 -13.07 6.56 3.35
CA LEU A 318 -12.28 6.16 4.52
C LEU A 318 -11.30 7.28 4.94
N ALA A 319 -10.61 7.86 3.97
CA ALA A 319 -9.67 8.95 4.23
C ALA A 319 -10.36 10.13 4.93
N LYS A 320 -11.55 10.50 4.46
CA LYS A 320 -12.35 11.56 5.09
C LYS A 320 -12.70 11.22 6.53
N GLU A 321 -13.17 10.01 6.82
CA GLU A 321 -13.49 9.60 8.19
C GLU A 321 -12.26 9.68 9.11
N MET A 322 -11.10 9.24 8.64
CA MET A 322 -9.86 9.29 9.42
C MET A 322 -9.38 10.71 9.64
N VAL A 323 -9.45 11.57 8.63
CA VAL A 323 -9.09 12.99 8.75
C VAL A 323 -10.04 13.71 9.72
N ASP A 324 -11.34 13.46 9.63
CA ASP A 324 -12.32 14.02 10.54
C ASP A 324 -12.00 13.65 12.02
N ILE A 325 -11.62 12.37 12.27
CA ILE A 325 -11.17 11.93 13.60
C ILE A 325 -9.92 12.70 14.06
N VAL A 326 -8.93 12.86 13.21
CA VAL A 326 -7.71 13.63 13.55
C VAL A 326 -8.07 15.07 13.94
N HIS A 327 -8.97 15.71 13.19
CA HIS A 327 -9.46 17.07 13.47
C HIS A 327 -10.29 17.15 14.76
N GLU A 328 -11.08 16.11 15.10
CA GLU A 328 -11.79 16.03 16.39
C GLU A 328 -10.84 16.14 17.59
N TYR A 329 -9.61 15.62 17.47
CA TYR A 329 -8.55 15.75 18.48
C TYR A 329 -7.74 17.04 18.35
N GLY A 330 -8.14 17.98 17.51
CA GLY A 330 -7.48 19.28 17.31
C GLY A 330 -6.12 19.21 16.63
N ARG A 331 -5.85 18.16 15.85
CA ARG A 331 -4.58 17.92 15.16
C ARG A 331 -4.73 18.08 13.66
N GLU A 332 -3.61 18.23 12.98
CA GLU A 332 -3.56 18.29 11.53
C GLU A 332 -3.39 16.87 10.94
N ALA A 333 -3.94 16.67 9.76
CA ALA A 333 -3.74 15.46 8.96
C ALA A 333 -2.90 15.80 7.72
N MET A 334 -1.98 14.90 7.39
CA MET A 334 -1.19 14.96 6.17
C MET A 334 -1.27 13.61 5.45
N MET A 335 -1.57 13.64 4.17
CA MET A 335 -1.49 12.45 3.34
C MET A 335 -0.19 12.45 2.56
N PHE A 336 0.48 11.31 2.57
CA PHE A 336 1.58 11.07 1.68
C PHE A 336 0.99 10.45 0.40
N MET A 337 1.03 11.22 -0.66
CA MET A 337 0.47 10.85 -1.96
C MET A 337 1.52 10.12 -2.78
N GLY A 338 2.15 9.11 -2.27
CA GLY A 338 3.16 8.34 -2.95
C GLY A 338 4.02 9.11 -3.95
N ASP A 339 4.80 8.48 -4.74
CA ASP A 339 5.64 9.17 -5.72
C ASP A 339 4.86 9.73 -6.92
N HIS A 340 3.71 10.36 -6.65
CA HIS A 340 3.13 11.22 -7.61
C HIS A 340 2.82 10.63 -8.91
N TRP A 341 2.59 9.45 -8.89
CA TRP A 341 2.09 8.77 -10.07
C TRP A 341 0.70 9.29 -10.40
N ILE A 342 0.73 10.40 -10.42
CA ILE A 342 0.01 11.55 -10.85
C ILE A 342 -1.31 11.19 -11.53
N GLY A 343 -2.37 11.59 -10.89
CA GLY A 343 -3.73 11.44 -11.42
C GLY A 343 -4.35 10.07 -11.18
N MET A 344 -3.63 9.16 -10.52
CA MET A 344 -4.17 7.87 -10.11
C MET A 344 -4.47 7.79 -8.62
N GLU A 345 -4.03 8.78 -7.85
CA GLU A 345 -4.31 8.85 -6.43
C GLU A 345 -5.81 9.01 -6.17
N PRO A 346 -6.39 8.24 -5.22
CA PRO A 346 -7.85 8.25 -5.01
C PRO A 346 -8.41 9.59 -4.54
N PHE A 347 -7.57 10.49 -4.05
CA PHE A 347 -7.98 11.77 -3.46
C PHE A 347 -7.74 12.98 -4.37
N MET A 348 -7.21 12.81 -5.55
CA MET A 348 -6.79 13.92 -6.41
C MET A 348 -7.98 14.78 -6.92
N ASP A 349 -9.18 14.24 -6.85
CA ASP A 349 -10.39 14.91 -7.31
C ASP A 349 -11.18 15.56 -6.15
N GLU A 350 -10.67 15.48 -4.92
CA GLU A 350 -11.22 16.07 -3.69
C GLU A 350 -10.21 16.98 -2.99
#